data_f4912e5bb7625d8ef43925179021f179
#
_entry.id   f4912e5bb7625d8ef43925179021f179
#
_cell.length_a   1.000
_cell.length_b   1.000
_cell.length_c   1.000
_cell.angle_alpha   90.00
_cell.angle_beta   90.00
_cell.angle_gamma   90.00
#
_symmetry.space_group_name_H-M   'P 1'
#
loop_
_entity.id
_entity.type
_entity.pdbx_description
1 polymer ?
#
loop_
_entity_poly.entity_id
_entity_poly.type
_entity_poly.pdbx_seq_one_letter_code
_entity_poly.pdbx_strand_id
1 'polypeptide(L)'
;DYQSERNLDMLNSFTTRYASPSKFSTVWLLQGHESPAYSYNKWRDLFNTFDGAITYTRDSLVYRPYGKVYPLTGKSRKHAVYPSNKTKGAFAYVSNCEPIGYDRLGLMKELGKYIDVDIFGGCTGNIPCQMGDLSCEQKLHSQYRFYLSWENSLCKDYITEKFWKPLHGDRYHIPVA
;
A
#
# COMPACT_ATOMS: atom_id res chain seq x y z
N ASP A 1 2.25 20.34 14.82
CA ASP A 1 2.53 18.91 14.76
C ASP A 1 4.06 18.72 14.83
N TYR A 2 4.56 18.43 16.05
CA TYR A 2 5.98 18.48 16.41
C TYR A 2 6.88 17.56 15.56
N GLN A 3 6.30 16.57 14.91
CA GLN A 3 7.02 15.64 14.03
C GLN A 3 7.16 16.17 12.60
N SER A 4 6.24 17.01 12.15
CA SER A 4 6.32 17.65 10.83
C SER A 4 7.34 18.79 10.82
N GLU A 5 7.44 19.56 11.91
CA GLU A 5 8.44 20.63 12.03
C GLU A 5 9.87 20.08 12.06
N ARG A 6 10.13 18.99 12.82
CA ARG A 6 11.47 18.35 12.81
C ARG A 6 11.89 17.84 11.44
N ASN A 7 10.97 17.32 10.65
CA ASN A 7 11.28 16.83 9.32
C ASN A 7 11.55 17.97 8.35
N LEU A 8 10.85 19.10 8.48
CA LEU A 8 11.13 20.33 7.71
C LEU A 8 12.48 20.94 8.10
N ASP A 9 12.79 21.03 9.38
CA ASP A 9 14.05 21.56 9.87
C ASP A 9 15.24 20.68 9.46
N MET A 10 15.07 19.36 9.47
CA MET A 10 16.10 18.44 9.00
C MET A 10 16.30 18.57 7.48
N LEU A 11 15.24 18.71 6.68
CA LEU A 11 15.33 18.95 5.24
C LEU A 11 15.89 20.32 4.91
N ASN A 12 15.47 21.38 5.62
CA ASN A 12 16.03 22.73 5.48
C ASN A 12 17.52 22.77 5.86
N SER A 13 17.92 22.05 6.91
CA SER A 13 19.33 21.91 7.27
C SER A 13 20.13 21.13 6.24
N PHE A 14 19.51 20.15 5.57
CA PHE A 14 20.11 19.38 4.47
C PHE A 14 20.27 20.26 3.23
N THR A 15 19.24 20.98 2.80
CA THR A 15 19.29 21.87 1.64
C THR A 15 20.29 23.02 1.83
N THR A 16 20.38 23.57 3.03
CA THR A 16 21.32 24.67 3.32
C THR A 16 22.79 24.20 3.41
N ARG A 17 23.05 22.99 3.87
CA ARG A 17 24.41 22.43 3.98
C ARG A 17 25.00 21.99 2.65
N TYR A 18 24.19 21.61 1.67
CA TYR A 18 24.68 21.02 0.42
C TYR A 18 24.45 21.91 -0.81
N ALA A 19 23.91 23.11 -0.64
CA ALA A 19 23.83 24.14 -1.69
C ALA A 19 25.20 24.78 -2.03
N SER A 20 26.29 24.28 -1.48
CA SER A 20 27.62 24.70 -1.92
C SER A 20 27.92 24.08 -3.30
N PRO A 21 28.31 24.86 -4.31
CA PRO A 21 28.67 24.33 -5.61
C PRO A 21 29.93 23.49 -5.49
N SER A 22 29.75 22.21 -5.18
CA SER A 22 30.85 21.24 -5.26
C SER A 22 31.13 20.98 -6.74
N LYS A 23 32.36 20.64 -7.09
CA LYS A 23 32.79 20.25 -8.44
C LYS A 23 32.07 19.01 -8.99
N PHE A 24 31.18 18.41 -8.21
CA PHE A 24 30.36 17.27 -8.57
C PHE A 24 28.90 17.71 -8.55
N SER A 25 28.21 17.57 -9.67
CA SER A 25 26.76 17.74 -9.75
C SER A 25 26.08 16.66 -8.89
N THR A 26 25.50 17.04 -7.77
CA THR A 26 24.71 16.13 -6.92
C THR A 26 23.30 16.09 -7.45
N VAL A 27 22.78 14.89 -7.71
CA VAL A 27 21.38 14.68 -8.12
C VAL A 27 20.55 14.39 -6.87
N TRP A 28 19.49 15.13 -6.70
CA TRP A 28 18.57 15.00 -5.56
C TRP A 28 17.30 14.28 -6.01
N LEU A 29 17.03 13.12 -5.39
CA LEU A 29 15.85 12.32 -5.72
C LEU A 29 14.91 12.22 -4.51
N LEU A 30 13.65 12.57 -4.71
CA LEU A 30 12.60 12.35 -3.75
C LEU A 30 12.14 10.89 -3.81
N GLN A 31 12.24 10.13 -2.73
CA GLN A 31 11.66 8.80 -2.64
C GLN A 31 10.33 8.84 -1.88
N GLY A 32 9.24 8.40 -2.52
CA GLY A 32 7.92 8.32 -1.90
C GLY A 32 7.14 7.09 -2.37
N HIS A 33 6.44 6.45 -1.43
CA HIS A 33 5.54 5.33 -1.71
C HIS A 33 4.10 5.60 -1.27
N GLU A 34 3.87 6.67 -0.50
CA GLU A 34 2.52 7.09 -0.13
C GLU A 34 1.81 7.80 -1.29
N SER A 35 0.48 7.76 -1.27
CA SER A 35 -0.32 8.48 -2.25
C SER A 35 -0.16 10.01 -2.10
N PRO A 36 -0.36 10.79 -3.17
CA PRO A 36 -0.35 12.26 -3.09
C PRO A 36 -1.31 12.82 -2.04
N ALA A 37 -2.45 12.16 -1.82
CA ALA A 37 -3.42 12.58 -0.83
C ALA A 37 -2.85 12.60 0.61
N TYR A 38 -1.89 11.72 0.91
CA TYR A 38 -1.21 11.64 2.21
C TYR A 38 0.12 12.40 2.25
N SER A 39 0.76 12.61 1.12
CA SER A 39 2.13 13.15 1.06
C SER A 39 2.20 14.58 0.51
N TYR A 40 1.23 15.01 -0.31
CA TYR A 40 1.29 16.30 -1.04
C TYR A 40 1.53 17.49 -0.11
N ASN A 41 0.75 17.63 0.96
CA ASN A 41 0.89 18.77 1.86
C ASN A 41 2.22 18.80 2.63
N LYS A 42 2.86 17.64 2.80
CA LYS A 42 4.16 17.53 3.49
C LYS A 42 5.34 17.94 2.61
N TRP A 43 5.20 17.78 1.29
CA TRP A 43 6.32 17.90 0.36
C TRP A 43 6.15 19.00 -0.69
N ARG A 44 4.94 19.61 -0.77
CA ARG A 44 4.61 20.58 -1.81
C ARG A 44 5.67 21.66 -2.01
N ASP A 45 6.15 22.23 -0.94
CA ASP A 45 7.09 23.35 -0.98
C ASP A 45 8.52 22.92 -1.32
N LEU A 46 8.79 21.61 -1.27
CA LEU A 46 10.10 21.02 -1.55
C LEU A 46 10.18 20.35 -2.94
N PHE A 47 9.09 20.21 -3.67
CA PHE A 47 9.10 19.52 -4.97
C PHE A 47 10.09 20.13 -5.96
N ASN A 48 10.25 21.46 -5.95
CA ASN A 48 11.18 22.17 -6.85
C ASN A 48 12.65 22.02 -6.46
N THR A 49 12.96 21.37 -5.34
CA THR A 49 14.35 21.15 -4.89
C THR A 49 14.92 19.81 -5.36
N PHE A 50 14.09 18.97 -5.95
CA PHE A 50 14.49 17.64 -6.40
C PHE A 50 14.60 17.58 -7.92
N ASP A 51 15.63 16.90 -8.42
CA ASP A 51 15.86 16.68 -9.85
C ASP A 51 14.94 15.58 -10.41
N GLY A 52 14.35 14.77 -9.52
CA GLY A 52 13.43 13.73 -9.92
C GLY A 52 12.87 12.95 -8.73
N ALA A 53 12.07 11.94 -9.04
CA ALA A 53 11.42 11.12 -8.03
C ALA A 53 11.60 9.61 -8.27
N ILE A 54 11.64 8.86 -7.17
CA ILE A 54 11.58 7.41 -7.11
C ILE A 54 10.23 7.06 -6.50
N THR A 55 9.26 6.69 -7.31
CA THR A 55 7.90 6.40 -6.85
C THR A 55 7.27 5.20 -7.55
N TYR A 56 6.06 4.86 -7.13
CA TYR A 56 5.25 3.82 -7.76
C TYR A 56 4.61 4.26 -9.08
N THR A 57 4.61 5.56 -9.41
CA THR A 57 4.01 6.05 -10.66
C THR A 57 4.90 5.77 -11.85
N ARG A 58 4.30 5.42 -12.99
CA ARG A 58 5.03 5.02 -14.20
C ARG A 58 5.82 6.16 -14.86
N ASP A 59 5.43 7.38 -14.58
CA ASP A 59 6.06 8.62 -15.08
C ASP A 59 7.15 9.18 -14.15
N SER A 60 7.46 8.50 -13.05
CA SER A 60 8.59 8.89 -12.20
C SER A 60 9.94 8.58 -12.86
N LEU A 61 10.98 9.34 -12.49
CA LEU A 61 12.34 9.14 -13.01
C LEU A 61 12.81 7.71 -12.76
N VAL A 62 12.51 7.15 -11.60
CA VAL A 62 12.75 5.75 -11.28
C VAL A 62 11.44 5.10 -10.87
N TYR A 63 10.94 4.22 -11.70
CA TYR A 63 9.71 3.47 -11.44
C TYR A 63 9.95 2.37 -10.41
N ARG A 64 9.40 2.52 -9.22
CA ARG A 64 9.50 1.58 -8.11
C ARG A 64 8.11 1.21 -7.56
N PRO A 65 7.33 0.38 -8.25
CA PRO A 65 6.02 -0.05 -7.78
C PRO A 65 6.13 -1.05 -6.63
N TYR A 66 5.04 -1.24 -5.90
CA TYR A 66 4.92 -2.26 -4.85
C TYR A 66 4.99 -3.70 -5.39
N GLY A 67 4.63 -3.89 -6.65
CA GLY A 67 4.72 -5.17 -7.33
C GLY A 67 4.69 -5.02 -8.84
N LYS A 68 5.07 -6.09 -9.55
CA LYS A 68 5.10 -6.15 -11.02
C LYS A 68 4.62 -7.51 -11.49
N VAL A 69 3.98 -7.52 -12.66
CA VAL A 69 3.64 -8.74 -13.39
C VAL A 69 4.71 -8.97 -14.45
N TYR A 70 5.23 -10.18 -14.50
CA TYR A 70 6.20 -10.61 -15.52
C TYR A 70 5.61 -11.75 -16.35
N PRO A 71 5.89 -11.82 -17.65
CA PRO A 71 5.57 -13.00 -18.44
C PRO A 71 6.24 -14.23 -17.81
N LEU A 72 5.51 -15.34 -17.75
CA LEU A 72 6.08 -16.61 -17.29
C LEU A 72 7.05 -17.13 -18.38
N THR A 73 8.33 -17.24 -18.03
CA THR A 73 9.33 -17.91 -18.85
C THR A 73 9.45 -19.36 -18.37
N GLY A 74 8.96 -20.32 -19.16
CA GLY A 74 9.03 -21.73 -18.81
C GLY A 74 7.68 -22.42 -18.58
N LYS A 75 7.70 -23.62 -18.00
CA LYS A 75 6.48 -24.39 -17.73
C LYS A 75 5.54 -23.59 -16.81
N SER A 76 4.33 -23.35 -17.29
CA SER A 76 3.25 -22.77 -16.50
C SER A 76 3.18 -23.45 -15.13
N ARG A 77 3.10 -22.67 -14.06
CA ARG A 77 2.71 -23.24 -12.76
C ARG A 77 1.38 -23.97 -12.97
N LYS A 78 1.30 -25.20 -12.47
CA LYS A 78 0.02 -25.91 -12.41
C LYS A 78 -1.03 -24.94 -11.88
N HIS A 79 -2.18 -24.88 -12.55
CA HIS A 79 -3.28 -24.04 -12.13
C HIS A 79 -3.46 -24.18 -10.62
N ALA A 80 -3.41 -23.08 -9.90
CA ALA A 80 -3.67 -23.09 -8.48
C ALA A 80 -5.08 -23.64 -8.28
N VAL A 81 -5.19 -24.83 -7.72
CA VAL A 81 -6.49 -25.39 -7.38
C VAL A 81 -7.05 -24.53 -6.24
N TYR A 82 -8.13 -23.85 -6.52
CA TYR A 82 -8.81 -23.06 -5.51
C TYR A 82 -9.30 -24.01 -4.41
N PRO A 83 -8.91 -23.83 -3.13
CA PRO A 83 -9.39 -24.71 -2.07
C PRO A 83 -10.92 -24.63 -1.98
N SER A 84 -11.60 -25.74 -2.22
CA SER A 84 -13.07 -25.83 -2.17
C SER A 84 -13.64 -25.68 -0.76
N ASN A 85 -12.78 -25.73 0.26
CA ASN A 85 -13.15 -25.71 1.69
C ASN A 85 -13.27 -24.30 2.30
N LYS A 86 -13.11 -23.24 1.52
CA LYS A 86 -13.31 -21.87 2.00
C LYS A 86 -14.80 -21.60 2.22
N THR A 87 -15.18 -21.31 3.45
CA THR A 87 -16.58 -21.17 3.85
C THR A 87 -17.00 -19.70 4.02
N LYS A 88 -16.06 -18.80 4.31
CA LYS A 88 -16.33 -17.37 4.51
C LYS A 88 -16.23 -16.57 3.21
N GLY A 89 -16.96 -15.45 3.14
CA GLY A 89 -17.02 -14.56 1.99
C GLY A 89 -15.73 -13.76 1.78
N ALA A 90 -15.70 -12.54 2.28
CA ALA A 90 -14.60 -11.62 2.10
C ALA A 90 -14.04 -11.12 3.45
N PHE A 91 -12.79 -10.65 3.43
CA PHE A 91 -12.23 -9.92 4.55
C PHE A 91 -11.33 -8.77 4.07
N ALA A 92 -11.06 -7.83 4.97
CA ALA A 92 -10.14 -6.73 4.77
C ALA A 92 -9.34 -6.44 6.04
N TYR A 93 -8.14 -5.86 5.90
CA TYR A 93 -7.43 -5.21 6.99
C TYR A 93 -7.46 -3.69 6.80
N VAL A 94 -8.04 -2.97 7.78
CA VAL A 94 -8.15 -1.50 7.74
C VAL A 94 -7.70 -0.90 9.07
N SER A 95 -6.54 -0.22 9.05
CA SER A 95 -5.98 0.46 10.22
C SER A 95 -5.95 1.98 10.08
N ASN A 96 -6.02 2.49 8.85
CA ASN A 96 -6.20 3.91 8.58
C ASN A 96 -7.69 4.18 8.35
N CYS A 97 -8.34 4.82 9.32
CA CYS A 97 -9.78 4.94 9.41
C CYS A 97 -10.33 6.21 8.75
N GLU A 98 -9.49 7.21 8.59
CA GLU A 98 -9.90 8.48 8.00
C GLU A 98 -10.05 8.36 6.48
N PRO A 99 -11.22 8.73 5.92
CA PRO A 99 -11.40 8.73 4.49
C PRO A 99 -10.65 9.91 3.87
N ILE A 100 -9.78 9.64 2.89
CA ILE A 100 -9.16 10.68 2.05
C ILE A 100 -9.56 10.42 0.61
N GLY A 101 -10.51 11.21 0.14
CA GLY A 101 -11.04 11.12 -1.22
C GLY A 101 -12.18 10.13 -1.41
N TYR A 102 -12.21 9.00 -0.71
CA TYR A 102 -13.38 8.09 -0.69
C TYR A 102 -13.43 7.26 0.60
N ASP A 103 -14.63 6.89 1.00
CA ASP A 103 -14.88 6.11 2.22
C ASP A 103 -14.88 4.60 1.92
N ARG A 104 -13.68 4.00 1.85
CA ARG A 104 -13.56 2.54 1.64
C ARG A 104 -14.20 1.72 2.78
N LEU A 105 -14.15 2.24 4.02
CA LEU A 105 -14.71 1.54 5.17
C LEU A 105 -16.22 1.50 5.12
N GLY A 106 -16.85 2.62 4.75
CA GLY A 106 -18.29 2.68 4.50
C GLY A 106 -18.72 1.77 3.36
N LEU A 107 -17.95 1.73 2.26
CA LEU A 107 -18.22 0.81 1.15
C LEU A 107 -18.11 -0.66 1.55
N MET A 108 -17.11 -1.03 2.37
CA MET A 108 -16.98 -2.40 2.88
C MET A 108 -18.17 -2.77 3.79
N LYS A 109 -18.62 -1.85 4.64
CA LYS A 109 -19.81 -2.05 5.48
C LYS A 109 -21.08 -2.18 4.64
N GLU A 110 -21.19 -1.40 3.57
CA GLU A 110 -22.33 -1.50 2.63
C GLU A 110 -22.33 -2.85 1.92
N LEU A 111 -21.16 -3.30 1.42
CA LEU A 111 -21.01 -4.63 0.84
C LEU A 111 -21.39 -5.75 1.82
N GLY A 112 -21.10 -5.55 3.10
CA GLY A 112 -21.45 -6.47 4.19
C GLY A 112 -22.96 -6.72 4.39
N LYS A 113 -23.81 -5.90 3.77
CA LYS A 113 -25.27 -6.16 3.74
C LYS A 113 -25.69 -7.23 2.73
N TYR A 114 -24.81 -7.56 1.79
CA TYR A 114 -25.10 -8.49 0.69
C TYR A 114 -24.30 -9.77 0.76
N ILE A 115 -23.10 -9.72 1.31
CA ILE A 115 -22.21 -10.88 1.49
C ILE A 115 -21.55 -10.81 2.87
N ASP A 116 -21.05 -11.96 3.35
CA ASP A 116 -20.28 -12.02 4.59
C ASP A 116 -18.94 -11.30 4.43
N VAL A 117 -18.72 -10.19 5.15
CA VAL A 117 -17.49 -9.37 5.13
C VAL A 117 -16.98 -9.14 6.54
N ASP A 118 -15.80 -9.67 6.84
CA ASP A 118 -15.10 -9.41 8.08
C ASP A 118 -14.06 -8.29 7.89
N ILE A 119 -14.15 -7.24 8.70
CA ILE A 119 -13.18 -6.12 8.66
C ILE A 119 -12.32 -6.20 9.90
N PHE A 120 -11.01 -6.39 9.70
CA PHE A 120 -9.99 -6.48 10.74
C PHE A 120 -9.14 -5.20 10.80
N GLY A 121 -8.45 -5.00 11.93
CA GLY A 121 -7.51 -3.91 12.12
C GLY A 121 -7.99 -2.83 13.05
N GLY A 122 -7.20 -1.76 13.18
CA GLY A 122 -7.43 -0.70 14.16
C GLY A 122 -8.77 0.02 14.03
N CYS A 123 -9.34 0.08 12.82
CA CYS A 123 -10.60 0.80 12.59
C CYS A 123 -11.83 0.11 13.18
N THR A 124 -11.77 -1.18 13.43
CA THR A 124 -12.86 -1.95 14.03
C THR A 124 -12.52 -2.46 15.42
N GLY A 125 -11.25 -2.37 15.82
CA GLY A 125 -10.76 -2.99 17.04
C GLY A 125 -10.70 -4.53 16.98
N ASN A 126 -11.08 -5.13 15.86
CA ASN A 126 -11.04 -6.58 15.65
C ASN A 126 -9.66 -6.98 15.13
N ILE A 127 -8.81 -7.48 16.02
CA ILE A 127 -7.43 -7.88 15.72
C ILE A 127 -7.29 -9.37 16.04
N PRO A 128 -7.64 -10.26 15.08
CA PRO A 128 -7.68 -11.70 15.32
C PRO A 128 -6.30 -12.34 15.48
N CYS A 129 -5.26 -11.70 14.96
CA CYS A 129 -3.88 -12.17 15.01
C CYS A 129 -2.95 -11.07 15.52
N GLN A 130 -1.95 -11.45 16.31
CA GLN A 130 -0.88 -10.51 16.66
C GLN A 130 -0.03 -10.17 15.43
N MET A 131 0.51 -8.95 15.42
CA MET A 131 1.36 -8.50 14.31
C MET A 131 2.59 -9.43 14.18
N GLY A 132 2.77 -9.98 12.98
CA GLY A 132 3.88 -10.88 12.68
C GLY A 132 3.61 -12.37 12.97
N ASP A 133 2.46 -12.72 13.52
CA ASP A 133 2.05 -14.13 13.65
C ASP A 133 1.55 -14.67 12.31
N LEU A 134 2.50 -15.11 11.48
CA LEU A 134 2.22 -15.64 10.15
C LEU A 134 1.34 -16.90 10.17
N SER A 135 1.44 -17.71 11.23
CA SER A 135 0.66 -18.95 11.33
C SER A 135 -0.82 -18.63 11.58
N CYS A 136 -1.09 -17.71 12.46
CA CYS A 136 -2.45 -17.19 12.70
C CYS A 136 -3.02 -16.53 11.44
N GLU A 137 -2.26 -15.66 10.79
CA GLU A 137 -2.69 -15.03 9.53
C GLU A 137 -3.02 -16.06 8.44
N GLN A 138 -2.18 -17.07 8.24
CA GLN A 138 -2.42 -18.12 7.25
C GLN A 138 -3.70 -18.90 7.55
N LYS A 139 -3.89 -19.30 8.81
CA LYS A 139 -5.10 -20.01 9.24
C LYS A 139 -6.34 -19.16 9.06
N LEU A 140 -6.28 -17.88 9.42
CA LEU A 140 -7.38 -16.93 9.23
C LEU A 140 -7.71 -16.78 7.74
N HIS A 141 -6.70 -16.48 6.93
CA HIS A 141 -6.85 -16.26 5.49
C HIS A 141 -7.39 -17.50 4.77
N SER A 142 -7.03 -18.70 5.20
CA SER A 142 -7.50 -19.94 4.56
C SER A 142 -9.02 -20.13 4.58
N GLN A 143 -9.74 -19.40 5.43
CA GLN A 143 -11.19 -19.49 5.57
C GLN A 143 -11.96 -18.65 4.53
N TYR A 144 -11.34 -17.58 3.99
CA TYR A 144 -12.01 -16.61 3.14
C TYR A 144 -11.74 -16.83 1.66
N ARG A 145 -12.75 -16.55 0.83
CA ARG A 145 -12.66 -16.62 -0.64
C ARG A 145 -12.00 -15.39 -1.22
N PHE A 146 -12.35 -14.20 -0.70
CA PHE A 146 -11.93 -12.92 -1.23
C PHE A 146 -11.17 -12.10 -0.19
N TYR A 147 -10.23 -11.30 -0.67
CA TYR A 147 -9.58 -10.26 0.09
C TYR A 147 -9.89 -8.89 -0.54
N LEU A 148 -10.51 -7.98 0.22
CA LEU A 148 -10.78 -6.63 -0.25
C LEU A 148 -9.50 -5.80 -0.12
N SER A 149 -8.80 -5.65 -1.23
CA SER A 149 -7.51 -4.96 -1.31
C SER A 149 -7.67 -3.47 -1.64
N TRP A 150 -8.76 -2.87 -1.15
CA TRP A 150 -9.07 -1.47 -1.42
C TRP A 150 -8.09 -0.53 -0.75
N GLU A 151 -7.53 0.37 -1.56
CA GLU A 151 -6.53 1.33 -1.10
C GLU A 151 -7.14 2.41 -0.19
N ASN A 152 -6.27 3.13 0.52
CA ASN A 152 -6.70 4.24 1.37
C ASN A 152 -6.98 5.53 0.56
N SER A 153 -6.59 5.57 -0.71
CA SER A 153 -6.88 6.67 -1.63
C SER A 153 -6.92 6.21 -3.07
N LEU A 154 -7.73 6.86 -3.90
CA LEU A 154 -7.82 6.61 -5.33
C LEU A 154 -6.82 7.51 -6.06
N CYS A 155 -5.70 6.93 -6.48
CA CYS A 155 -4.65 7.64 -7.20
C CYS A 155 -4.14 6.81 -8.38
N LYS A 156 -3.66 7.48 -9.42
CA LYS A 156 -3.04 6.84 -10.58
C LYS A 156 -1.89 5.93 -10.14
N ASP A 157 -1.87 4.72 -10.65
CA ASP A 157 -0.84 3.70 -10.41
C ASP A 157 -0.67 3.26 -8.92
N TYR A 158 -1.55 3.69 -8.01
CA TYR A 158 -1.44 3.41 -6.58
C TYR A 158 -2.04 2.04 -6.24
N ILE A 159 -1.25 1.00 -6.43
CA ILE A 159 -1.58 -0.39 -6.12
C ILE A 159 -0.53 -0.90 -5.14
N THR A 160 -0.88 -0.95 -3.85
CA THR A 160 0.07 -1.20 -2.77
C THR A 160 0.18 -2.68 -2.40
N GLU A 161 0.88 -2.95 -1.31
CA GLU A 161 1.01 -4.30 -0.74
C GLU A 161 -0.34 -4.99 -0.48
N LYS A 162 -1.43 -4.25 -0.35
CA LYS A 162 -2.77 -4.81 -0.14
C LYS A 162 -3.20 -5.71 -1.29
N PHE A 163 -2.89 -5.30 -2.53
CA PHE A 163 -3.16 -6.11 -3.71
C PHE A 163 -2.11 -7.21 -3.90
N TRP A 164 -0.84 -6.88 -3.68
CA TRP A 164 0.26 -7.80 -4.02
C TRP A 164 0.49 -8.91 -2.99
N LYS A 165 0.33 -8.64 -1.68
CA LYS A 165 0.50 -9.65 -0.63
C LYS A 165 -0.39 -10.87 -0.80
N PRO A 166 -1.69 -10.75 -1.12
CA PRO A 166 -2.56 -11.92 -1.33
C PRO A 166 -2.15 -12.80 -2.50
N LEU A 167 -1.39 -12.26 -3.46
CA LEU A 167 -0.90 -13.00 -4.63
C LEU A 167 0.40 -13.76 -4.36
N HIS A 168 1.09 -13.50 -3.25
CA HIS A 168 2.33 -14.16 -2.89
C HIS A 168 2.09 -15.41 -2.01
N GLY A 169 2.81 -16.50 -2.35
CA GLY A 169 2.78 -17.76 -1.61
C GLY A 169 1.50 -18.57 -1.82
N ASP A 170 1.17 -19.42 -0.85
CA ASP A 170 0.01 -20.30 -0.87
C ASP A 170 -1.29 -19.61 -0.41
N ARG A 171 -1.31 -18.31 -0.48
CA ARG A 171 -2.47 -17.48 -0.10
C ARG A 171 -3.44 -17.40 -1.27
N TYR A 172 -4.22 -18.44 -1.46
CA TYR A 172 -5.21 -18.53 -2.54
C TYR A 172 -6.43 -17.66 -2.28
N HIS A 173 -6.26 -16.33 -2.30
CA HIS A 173 -7.38 -15.38 -2.29
C HIS A 173 -7.48 -14.72 -3.64
N ILE A 174 -8.70 -14.34 -4.00
CA ILE A 174 -8.91 -13.41 -5.10
C ILE A 174 -8.88 -12.00 -4.49
N PRO A 175 -7.85 -11.19 -4.77
CA PRO A 175 -7.87 -9.79 -4.40
C PRO A 175 -8.94 -9.08 -5.23
N VAL A 176 -9.77 -8.29 -4.57
CA VAL A 176 -10.77 -7.41 -5.19
C VAL A 176 -10.29 -5.98 -4.94
N ALA A 177 -9.92 -5.28 -6.02
CA ALA A 177 -9.43 -3.91 -6.01
C ALA A 177 -10.40 -2.95 -6.68
#